data_fb42d89b1c7163a48f7d41ad606be6e9
#
_entry.id   fb42d89b1c7163a48f7d41ad606be6e9
#
_cell.length_a   1.000
_cell.length_b   1.000
_cell.length_c   1.000
_cell.angle_alpha   90.00
_cell.angle_beta   90.00
_cell.angle_gamma   90.00
#
_symmetry.space_group_name_H-M   'P 1'
#
loop_
_entity.id
_entity.type
_entity.pdbx_description
1 polymer ?
#
loop_
_entity_poly.entity_id
_entity_poly.type
_entity_poly.pdbx_seq_one_letter_code
_entity_poly.pdbx_strand_id
1 'polypeptide(L)'
;MTDQEKILTAIRQNAEMGTASIRQIFPAVNNSALKNELRHQLAEYSDQMNTVNRQMNNLHLKGKPISPMARAMSAIGIKMKTAADNSTGNIAKMLVQGTNMGIIEINKALNHAETASDKLVNQAKDLLNKEQHYLDRLKAYL
;
A
#
# COMPACT_ATOMS: atom_id res chain seq x y z
N MET A 1 -6.53 16.25 -13.23
CA MET A 1 -5.78 14.97 -13.39
C MET A 1 -6.37 14.17 -14.53
N THR A 2 -5.52 13.66 -15.42
CA THR A 2 -5.95 12.67 -16.42
C THR A 2 -6.31 11.36 -15.74
N ASP A 3 -7.03 10.47 -16.45
CA ASP A 3 -7.39 9.18 -15.88
C ASP A 3 -6.18 8.28 -15.65
N GLN A 4 -5.14 8.36 -16.52
CA GLN A 4 -3.88 7.69 -16.28
C GLN A 4 -3.20 8.19 -15.00
N GLU A 5 -3.18 9.51 -14.78
CA GLU A 5 -2.63 10.10 -13.55
C GLU A 5 -3.35 9.61 -12.31
N LYS A 6 -4.66 9.50 -12.35
CA LYS A 6 -5.46 8.99 -11.21
C LYS A 6 -5.03 7.59 -10.81
N ILE A 7 -4.89 6.69 -11.78
CA ILE A 7 -4.51 5.30 -11.53
C ILE A 7 -3.06 5.21 -11.05
N LEU A 8 -2.13 5.85 -11.75
CA LEU A 8 -0.70 5.83 -11.38
C LEU A 8 -0.46 6.45 -10.00
N THR A 9 -1.16 7.54 -9.70
CA THR A 9 -1.07 8.18 -8.39
C THR A 9 -1.59 7.26 -7.29
N ALA A 10 -2.72 6.58 -7.51
CA ALA A 10 -3.27 5.64 -6.53
C ALA A 10 -2.32 4.46 -6.27
N ILE A 11 -1.75 3.88 -7.33
CA ILE A 11 -0.78 2.78 -7.20
C ILE A 11 0.46 3.24 -6.43
N ARG A 12 1.01 4.40 -6.78
CA ARG A 12 2.19 4.95 -6.11
C ARG A 12 1.93 5.23 -4.63
N GLN A 13 0.81 5.85 -4.31
CA GLN A 13 0.42 6.15 -2.93
C GLN A 13 0.25 4.86 -2.11
N ASN A 14 -0.35 3.84 -2.71
CA ASN A 14 -0.49 2.53 -2.05
C ASN A 14 0.88 1.91 -1.73
N ALA A 15 1.81 1.94 -2.68
CA ALA A 15 3.16 1.40 -2.48
C ALA A 15 3.95 2.21 -1.43
N GLU A 16 3.85 3.53 -1.44
CA GLU A 16 4.44 4.40 -0.42
C GLU A 16 3.89 4.09 0.96
N MET A 17 2.57 3.97 1.07
CA MET A 17 1.90 3.65 2.33
C MET A 17 2.31 2.28 2.85
N GLY A 18 2.28 1.26 1.99
CA GLY A 18 2.69 -0.09 2.36
C GLY A 18 4.14 -0.15 2.84
N THR A 19 5.04 0.50 2.12
CA THR A 19 6.46 0.59 2.48
C THR A 19 6.66 1.24 3.84
N ALA A 20 6.07 2.40 4.07
CA ALA A 20 6.28 3.13 5.31
C ALA A 20 5.58 2.47 6.50
N SER A 21 4.38 1.90 6.31
CA SER A 21 3.70 1.12 7.36
C SER A 21 4.54 -0.06 7.82
N ILE A 22 5.07 -0.82 6.88
CA ILE A 22 5.91 -1.99 7.20
C ILE A 22 7.18 -1.55 7.92
N ARG A 23 7.86 -0.51 7.43
CA ARG A 23 9.08 -0.01 8.08
C ARG A 23 8.86 0.49 9.50
N GLN A 24 7.74 1.13 9.76
CA GLN A 24 7.40 1.61 11.11
C GLN A 24 7.09 0.45 12.07
N ILE A 25 6.40 -0.57 11.58
CA ILE A 25 5.94 -1.70 12.39
C ILE A 25 7.05 -2.74 12.59
N PHE A 26 7.92 -2.93 11.61
CA PHE A 26 8.89 -4.02 11.55
C PHE A 26 9.73 -4.21 12.82
N PRO A 27 10.25 -3.14 13.46
CA PRO A 27 11.04 -3.32 14.69
C PRO A 27 10.26 -3.95 15.86
N ALA A 28 8.94 -3.82 15.87
CA ALA A 28 8.08 -4.37 16.92
C ALA A 28 7.61 -5.80 16.64
N VAL A 29 7.89 -6.35 15.44
CA VAL A 29 7.45 -7.69 15.05
C VAL A 29 8.38 -8.74 15.65
N ASN A 30 7.84 -9.62 16.48
CA ASN A 30 8.60 -10.73 17.10
C ASN A 30 8.36 -12.07 16.40
N ASN A 31 7.25 -12.24 15.69
CA ASN A 31 6.94 -13.47 14.98
C ASN A 31 7.78 -13.58 13.70
N SER A 32 8.59 -14.62 13.58
CA SER A 32 9.52 -14.81 12.46
C SER A 32 8.81 -14.99 11.12
N ALA A 33 7.69 -15.69 11.11
CA ALA A 33 6.90 -15.92 9.90
C ALA A 33 6.28 -14.62 9.41
N LEU A 34 5.74 -13.79 10.31
CA LEU A 34 5.22 -12.48 9.96
C LEU A 34 6.33 -11.56 9.46
N LYS A 35 7.51 -11.57 10.07
CA LYS A 35 8.67 -10.82 9.56
C LYS A 35 8.99 -11.18 8.12
N ASN A 36 9.02 -12.47 7.80
CA ASN A 36 9.31 -12.93 6.44
C ASN A 36 8.25 -12.50 5.44
N GLU A 37 6.99 -12.56 5.82
CA GLU A 37 5.88 -12.05 5.00
C GLU A 37 6.03 -10.55 4.74
N LEU A 38 6.36 -9.77 5.76
CA LEU A 38 6.54 -8.33 5.63
C LEU A 38 7.76 -7.96 4.76
N ARG A 39 8.86 -8.71 4.85
CA ARG A 39 10.01 -8.52 3.94
C ARG A 39 9.62 -8.77 2.49
N HIS A 40 8.83 -9.79 2.24
CA HIS A 40 8.33 -10.11 0.90
C HIS A 40 7.43 -8.98 0.37
N GLN A 41 6.47 -8.51 1.17
CA GLN A 41 5.61 -7.40 0.79
C GLN A 41 6.41 -6.13 0.53
N LEU A 42 7.41 -5.83 1.37
CA LEU A 42 8.26 -4.66 1.22
C LEU A 42 9.03 -4.67 -0.11
N ALA A 43 9.56 -5.82 -0.50
CA ALA A 43 10.24 -5.97 -1.80
C ALA A 43 9.28 -5.74 -2.96
N GLU A 44 8.08 -6.28 -2.90
CA GLU A 44 7.07 -6.07 -3.94
C GLU A 44 6.61 -4.61 -4.03
N TYR A 45 6.39 -3.92 -2.91
CA TYR A 45 6.08 -2.49 -2.90
C TYR A 45 7.21 -1.65 -3.49
N SER A 46 8.45 -2.00 -3.22
CA SER A 46 9.61 -1.32 -3.81
C SER A 46 9.64 -1.46 -5.34
N ASP A 47 9.35 -2.64 -5.85
CA ASP A 47 9.26 -2.89 -7.30
C ASP A 47 8.10 -2.10 -7.92
N GLN A 48 6.96 -2.03 -7.26
CA GLN A 48 5.81 -1.24 -7.70
C GLN A 48 6.16 0.25 -7.78
N MET A 49 6.84 0.78 -6.77
CA MET A 49 7.29 2.18 -6.74
C MET A 49 8.19 2.48 -7.93
N ASN A 50 9.17 1.63 -8.18
CA ASN A 50 10.11 1.80 -9.29
C ASN A 50 9.38 1.77 -10.65
N THR A 51 8.45 0.86 -10.83
CA THR A 51 7.66 0.74 -12.05
C THR A 51 6.80 1.97 -12.28
N VAL A 52 6.04 2.40 -11.27
CA VAL A 52 5.16 3.56 -11.37
C VAL A 52 5.95 4.86 -11.58
N ASN A 53 7.07 5.03 -10.89
CA ASN A 53 7.92 6.21 -11.07
C ASN A 53 8.43 6.32 -12.51
N ARG A 54 8.83 5.21 -13.11
CA ARG A 54 9.21 5.20 -14.54
C ARG A 54 8.05 5.56 -15.46
N GLN A 55 6.87 5.00 -15.18
CA GLN A 55 5.66 5.31 -15.96
C GLN A 55 5.29 6.79 -15.85
N MET A 56 5.33 7.34 -14.65
CA MET A 56 5.05 8.76 -14.42
C MET A 56 6.08 9.66 -15.11
N ASN A 57 7.36 9.32 -15.04
CA ASN A 57 8.42 10.06 -15.73
C ASN A 57 8.23 10.04 -17.25
N ASN A 58 7.86 8.90 -17.83
CA ASN A 58 7.59 8.77 -19.26
C ASN A 58 6.40 9.63 -19.72
N LEU A 59 5.45 9.87 -18.83
CA LEU A 59 4.29 10.73 -19.09
C LEU A 59 4.50 12.18 -18.65
N HIS A 60 5.71 12.52 -18.20
CA HIS A 60 6.08 13.86 -17.66
C HIS A 60 5.16 14.30 -16.50
N LEU A 61 4.72 13.35 -15.68
CA LEU A 61 3.87 13.63 -14.52
C LEU A 61 4.73 13.93 -13.30
N LYS A 62 4.33 14.96 -12.55
CA LYS A 62 4.96 15.29 -11.26
C LYS A 62 4.15 14.63 -10.14
N GLY A 63 4.84 13.89 -9.27
CA GLY A 63 4.21 13.34 -8.08
C GLY A 63 3.78 14.44 -7.12
N LYS A 64 2.65 14.24 -6.43
CA LYS A 64 2.25 15.11 -5.33
C LYS A 64 3.12 14.83 -4.09
N PRO A 65 3.64 15.89 -3.41
CA PRO A 65 4.58 15.69 -2.30
C PRO A 65 3.96 15.11 -1.02
N ILE A 66 2.64 15.25 -0.81
CA ILE A 66 1.98 14.71 0.39
C ILE A 66 0.62 14.16 -0.02
N SER A 67 0.43 12.85 0.15
CA SER A 67 -0.86 12.21 -0.10
C SER A 67 -1.69 12.15 1.19
N PRO A 68 -3.03 12.10 1.10
CA PRO A 68 -3.90 11.79 2.25
C PRO A 68 -3.52 10.47 2.93
N MET A 69 -2.95 9.53 2.17
CA MET A 69 -2.48 8.24 2.67
C MET A 69 -1.24 8.37 3.55
N ALA A 70 -0.31 9.29 3.23
CA ALA A 70 0.84 9.57 4.10
C ALA A 70 0.40 10.11 5.47
N ARG A 71 -0.70 10.87 5.53
CA ARG A 71 -1.29 11.33 6.80
C ARG A 71 -1.91 10.17 7.58
N ALA A 72 -2.62 9.28 6.90
CA ALA A 72 -3.18 8.08 7.53
C ALA A 72 -2.08 7.20 8.12
N MET A 73 -0.93 7.12 7.48
CA MET A 73 0.23 6.38 7.97
C MET A 73 0.90 7.01 9.16
N SER A 74 0.98 8.34 9.21
CA SER A 74 1.43 9.05 10.39
C SER A 74 0.53 8.73 11.57
N ALA A 75 -0.79 8.62 11.35
CA ALA A 75 -1.75 8.23 12.37
C ALA A 75 -1.54 6.79 12.84
N ILE A 76 -1.24 5.84 11.93
CA ILE A 76 -0.89 4.45 12.29
C ILE A 76 0.39 4.43 13.12
N GLY A 77 1.42 5.16 12.72
CA GLY A 77 2.67 5.28 13.46
C GLY A 77 2.49 5.86 14.87
N ILE A 78 1.63 6.86 15.03
CA ILE A 78 1.27 7.43 16.33
C ILE A 78 0.53 6.40 17.18
N LYS A 79 -0.43 5.69 16.61
CA LYS A 79 -1.15 4.60 17.30
C LYS A 79 -0.21 3.49 17.75
N MET A 80 0.76 3.12 16.94
CA MET A 80 1.79 2.12 17.30
C MET A 80 2.64 2.57 18.48
N LYS A 81 3.09 3.82 18.47
CA LYS A 81 3.92 4.38 19.54
C LYS A 81 3.17 4.52 20.86
N THR A 82 1.85 4.73 20.80
CA THR A 82 0.99 4.90 21.98
C THR A 82 0.28 3.63 22.41
N ALA A 83 0.26 2.59 21.54
CA ALA A 83 -0.37 1.31 21.87
C ALA A 83 0.46 0.56 22.90
N ALA A 84 -0.17 0.21 24.01
CA ALA A 84 0.42 -0.65 25.04
C ALA A 84 0.55 -2.11 24.56
N ASP A 85 -0.09 -2.48 23.47
CA ASP A 85 -0.16 -3.86 22.95
C ASP A 85 0.56 -3.98 21.60
N ASN A 86 1.79 -4.50 21.64
CA ASN A 86 2.59 -4.87 20.48
C ASN A 86 2.49 -6.35 20.14
N SER A 87 1.41 -7.02 20.52
CA SER A 87 1.17 -8.42 20.19
C SER A 87 1.11 -8.62 18.67
N THR A 88 1.47 -9.81 18.24
CA THR A 88 1.37 -10.21 16.82
C THR A 88 -0.03 -9.97 16.26
N GLY A 89 -1.07 -10.31 17.02
CA GLY A 89 -2.46 -10.10 16.61
C GLY A 89 -2.81 -8.63 16.43
N ASN A 90 -2.35 -7.75 17.30
CA ASN A 90 -2.60 -6.32 17.18
C ASN A 90 -1.84 -5.71 16.00
N ILE A 91 -0.60 -6.11 15.79
CA ILE A 91 0.20 -5.69 14.62
C ILE A 91 -0.49 -6.14 13.33
N ALA A 92 -0.91 -7.39 13.26
CA ALA A 92 -1.63 -7.92 12.10
C ALA A 92 -2.94 -7.16 11.84
N LYS A 93 -3.70 -6.83 12.89
CA LYS A 93 -4.91 -6.00 12.78
C LYS A 93 -4.64 -4.65 12.13
N MET A 94 -3.59 -3.97 12.54
CA MET A 94 -3.22 -2.66 11.99
C MET A 94 -2.83 -2.77 10.52
N LEU A 95 -2.06 -3.81 10.17
CA LEU A 95 -1.66 -4.08 8.78
C LEU A 95 -2.86 -4.44 7.90
N VAL A 96 -3.80 -5.22 8.41
CA VAL A 96 -5.05 -5.55 7.71
C VAL A 96 -5.87 -4.28 7.42
N GLN A 97 -5.99 -3.40 8.41
CA GLN A 97 -6.69 -2.12 8.23
C GLN A 97 -6.02 -1.24 7.17
N GLY A 98 -4.69 -1.15 7.19
CA GLY A 98 -3.94 -0.40 6.19
C GLY A 98 -4.07 -0.97 4.78
N THR A 99 -4.01 -2.28 4.64
CA THR A 99 -4.20 -2.98 3.36
C THR A 99 -5.61 -2.72 2.79
N ASN A 100 -6.64 -2.79 3.63
CA ASN A 100 -8.01 -2.47 3.22
C ASN A 100 -8.15 -1.04 2.73
N MET A 101 -7.51 -0.08 3.38
CA MET A 101 -7.51 1.32 2.93
C MET A 101 -6.92 1.45 1.52
N GLY A 102 -5.81 0.77 1.27
CA GLY A 102 -5.17 0.74 -0.06
C GLY A 102 -6.09 0.17 -1.13
N ILE A 103 -6.74 -0.94 -0.84
CA ILE A 103 -7.72 -1.57 -1.75
C ILE A 103 -8.86 -0.60 -2.08
N ILE A 104 -9.38 0.10 -1.09
CA ILE A 104 -10.45 1.09 -1.29
C ILE A 104 -9.99 2.20 -2.23
N GLU A 105 -8.82 2.78 -2.00
CA GLU A 105 -8.32 3.90 -2.80
C GLU A 105 -8.03 3.50 -4.25
N ILE A 106 -7.49 2.31 -4.49
CA ILE A 106 -7.26 1.80 -5.85
C ILE A 106 -8.60 1.56 -6.57
N ASN A 107 -9.59 0.99 -5.88
CA ASN A 107 -10.93 0.80 -6.46
C ASN A 107 -11.60 2.15 -6.80
N LYS A 108 -11.47 3.14 -5.93
CA LYS A 108 -11.98 4.49 -6.23
C LYS A 108 -11.35 5.06 -7.50
N ALA A 109 -10.03 4.95 -7.62
CA ALA A 109 -9.33 5.42 -8.81
C ALA A 109 -9.81 4.72 -10.08
N LEU A 110 -9.98 3.41 -10.03
CA LEU A 110 -10.51 2.63 -11.16
C LEU A 110 -11.94 3.04 -11.53
N ASN A 111 -12.79 3.25 -10.55
CA ASN A 111 -14.19 3.62 -10.77
C ASN A 111 -14.34 5.04 -11.37
N HIS A 112 -13.34 5.89 -11.21
CA HIS A 112 -13.34 7.27 -11.70
C HIS A 112 -12.33 7.52 -12.82
N ALA A 113 -11.87 6.48 -13.50
CA ALA A 113 -10.88 6.56 -14.58
C ALA A 113 -11.38 5.86 -15.84
N GLU A 114 -12.48 6.37 -16.40
CA GLU A 114 -13.21 5.73 -17.51
C GLU A 114 -12.42 5.67 -18.82
N THR A 115 -11.51 6.62 -19.04
CA THR A 115 -10.73 6.72 -20.28
C THR A 115 -9.30 6.19 -20.16
N ALA A 116 -8.97 5.53 -19.05
CA ALA A 116 -7.64 4.95 -18.87
C ALA A 116 -7.42 3.77 -19.81
N SER A 117 -6.16 3.54 -20.20
CA SER A 117 -5.80 2.43 -21.07
C SER A 117 -6.06 1.09 -20.39
N ASP A 118 -6.38 0.07 -21.18
CA ASP A 118 -6.57 -1.29 -20.67
C ASP A 118 -5.33 -1.80 -19.93
N LYS A 119 -4.15 -1.43 -20.38
CA LYS A 119 -2.89 -1.78 -19.73
C LYS A 119 -2.83 -1.27 -18.28
N LEU A 120 -3.18 -0.01 -18.04
CA LEU A 120 -3.18 0.57 -16.70
C LEU A 120 -4.30 0.00 -15.82
N VAL A 121 -5.48 -0.20 -16.40
CA VAL A 121 -6.59 -0.83 -15.70
C VAL A 121 -6.20 -2.24 -15.24
N ASN A 122 -5.61 -3.03 -16.11
CA ASN A 122 -5.16 -4.38 -15.78
C ASN A 122 -4.03 -4.37 -14.73
N GLN A 123 -3.11 -3.43 -14.83
CA GLN A 123 -2.05 -3.25 -13.83
C GLN A 123 -2.64 -2.98 -12.43
N ALA A 124 -3.64 -2.11 -12.34
CA ALA A 124 -4.32 -1.82 -11.08
C ALA A 124 -5.10 -3.03 -10.56
N LYS A 125 -5.77 -3.78 -11.44
CA LYS A 125 -6.48 -5.00 -11.06
C LYS A 125 -5.54 -6.10 -10.56
N ASP A 126 -4.39 -6.26 -11.19
CA ASP A 126 -3.36 -7.20 -10.73
C ASP A 126 -2.84 -6.82 -9.34
N LEU A 127 -2.67 -5.52 -9.11
CA LEU A 127 -2.29 -5.02 -7.79
C LEU A 127 -3.37 -5.30 -6.74
N LEU A 128 -4.64 -5.10 -7.08
CA LEU A 128 -5.75 -5.43 -6.17
C LEU A 128 -5.74 -6.91 -5.78
N ASN A 129 -5.44 -7.80 -6.71
CA ASN A 129 -5.31 -9.23 -6.43
C ASN A 129 -4.15 -9.51 -5.46
N LYS A 130 -3.01 -8.85 -5.64
CA LYS A 130 -1.88 -8.96 -4.71
C LYS A 130 -2.23 -8.45 -3.31
N GLU A 131 -2.88 -7.30 -3.22
CA GLU A 131 -3.31 -6.72 -1.95
C GLU A 131 -4.29 -7.65 -1.23
N GLN A 132 -5.20 -8.27 -1.96
CA GLN A 132 -6.12 -9.26 -1.38
C GLN A 132 -5.37 -10.49 -0.83
N HIS A 133 -4.33 -10.95 -1.52
CA HIS A 133 -3.49 -12.05 -1.02
C HIS A 133 -2.71 -11.63 0.23
N TYR A 134 -2.18 -10.41 0.29
CA TYR A 134 -1.55 -9.89 1.51
C TYR A 134 -2.53 -9.87 2.67
N LEU A 135 -3.73 -9.37 2.43
CA LEU A 135 -4.80 -9.33 3.42
C LEU A 135 -5.10 -10.73 3.96
N ASP A 136 -5.29 -11.70 3.08
CA ASP A 136 -5.61 -13.08 3.45
C ASP A 136 -4.49 -13.72 4.27
N ARG A 137 -3.22 -13.49 3.91
CA ARG A 137 -2.08 -13.98 4.67
C ARG A 137 -1.92 -13.31 6.02
N LEU A 138 -2.16 -12.00 6.10
CA LEU A 138 -2.10 -11.25 7.37
C LEU A 138 -3.18 -11.70 8.35
N LYS A 139 -4.36 -12.10 7.88
CA LYS A 139 -5.45 -12.59 8.72
C LYS A 139 -5.05 -13.81 9.54
N ALA A 140 -4.12 -14.62 9.08
CA ALA A 140 -3.64 -15.78 9.81
C ALA A 140 -2.94 -15.44 11.13
N TYR A 141 -2.52 -14.19 11.30
CA TYR A 141 -1.82 -13.71 12.50
C TYR A 141 -2.71 -12.95 13.47
N LEU A 142 -3.98 -12.76 13.15
CA LEU A 142 -4.96 -12.09 14.02
C LEU A 142 -5.21 -12.84 15.34
#